data_c5811ca0833110276bc8704ccfb364e4
#
_entry.id   c5811ca0833110276bc8704ccfb364e4
#
_cell.length_a   1.000
_cell.length_b   1.000
_cell.length_c   1.000
_cell.angle_alpha   90.00
_cell.angle_beta   90.00
_cell.angle_gamma   90.00
#
_symmetry.space_group_name_H-M   'P 1'
#
loop_
_entity.id
_entity.type
_entity.pdbx_description
1 polymer ?
#
loop_
_entity_poly.entity_id
_entity_poly.type
_entity_poly.pdbx_seq_one_letter_code
_entity_poly.pdbx_strand_id
1 'polypeptide(L)'
;SLIEELGRLGIDFVSIRESFDTSSPMGRAMMYIASVFSQLERETIAERIRDNMHELAKTGRWLGGTTPTGYASESVKSITVDGKTKKACKLKLLPDEAEIIYKIFDLYEQYDSLTMTETELLRQGIKTKTGRSFTRFSIKSILQNPVYLIADKDAYQYFVDNEAELFAPESDFDGVRGVLAYNRSDQEKGRATVYNPISEWIVSVGEHPGIISSNRWIRVQESLERNKSKSYHKSRGNEALLTGLLWCSCGSRMYPKVTGRKTADGQVVFPYMCKLKERSRRELCNVRNANGNLLDAAICEQVKHLADHSSDFMKQLEKAKSAHAGNRSEFETKLSTLRKEQAEIQRKINALIDSLADFSDSTAA
;
A
#
# COMPACT_ATOMS: atom_id res chain seq x y z
N SER A 1 -20.91 -5.18 -14.67
CA SER A 1 -21.67 -5.01 -13.40
C SER A 1 -22.32 -6.34 -13.02
N LEU A 2 -22.71 -6.51 -11.72
CA LEU A 2 -23.39 -7.73 -11.24
C LEU A 2 -24.62 -8.07 -12.12
N ILE A 3 -25.32 -7.06 -12.57
CA ILE A 3 -26.55 -7.18 -13.36
C ILE A 3 -26.27 -7.66 -14.79
N GLU A 4 -25.18 -7.24 -15.40
CA GLU A 4 -24.75 -7.79 -16.70
C GLU A 4 -24.38 -9.26 -16.60
N GLU A 5 -23.83 -9.65 -15.46
CA GLU A 5 -23.46 -11.04 -15.19
C GLU A 5 -24.70 -11.91 -14.98
N LEU A 6 -25.70 -11.41 -14.23
CA LEU A 6 -27.00 -12.05 -14.10
C LEU A 6 -27.73 -12.17 -15.44
N GLY A 7 -27.71 -11.11 -16.26
CA GLY A 7 -28.29 -11.14 -17.60
C GLY A 7 -27.63 -12.16 -18.53
N ARG A 8 -26.29 -12.35 -18.46
CA ARG A 8 -25.58 -13.41 -19.20
C ARG A 8 -25.96 -14.83 -18.75
N LEU A 9 -26.34 -14.97 -17.49
CA LEU A 9 -26.80 -16.24 -16.92
C LEU A 9 -28.29 -16.48 -17.12
N GLY A 10 -29.03 -15.56 -17.77
CA GLY A 10 -30.47 -15.66 -18.01
C GLY A 10 -31.28 -15.47 -16.72
N ILE A 11 -30.74 -14.79 -15.71
CA ILE A 11 -31.41 -14.55 -14.43
C ILE A 11 -32.01 -13.14 -14.46
N ASP A 12 -33.32 -13.05 -14.31
CA ASP A 12 -34.04 -11.78 -14.20
C ASP A 12 -34.01 -11.25 -12.76
N PHE A 13 -33.92 -9.91 -12.65
CA PHE A 13 -33.91 -9.21 -11.37
C PHE A 13 -35.16 -8.33 -11.23
N VAL A 14 -35.86 -8.47 -10.11
CA VAL A 14 -37.04 -7.67 -9.78
C VAL A 14 -36.77 -6.89 -8.49
N SER A 15 -36.94 -5.57 -8.54
CA SER A 15 -36.84 -4.71 -7.36
C SER A 15 -38.18 -4.64 -6.65
N ILE A 16 -38.21 -4.90 -5.34
CA ILE A 16 -39.44 -4.81 -4.52
C ILE A 16 -39.79 -3.34 -4.20
N ARG A 17 -38.79 -2.49 -4.08
CA ARG A 17 -38.95 -1.06 -3.70
C ARG A 17 -39.13 -0.14 -4.88
N GLU A 18 -38.50 -0.43 -5.96
CA GLU A 18 -38.51 0.36 -7.17
C GLU A 18 -39.14 -0.50 -8.27
N SER A 19 -40.20 0.03 -8.92
CA SER A 19 -41.03 -0.73 -9.85
C SER A 19 -40.31 -1.08 -11.16
N PHE A 20 -39.16 -1.75 -11.11
CA PHE A 20 -38.51 -2.26 -12.32
C PHE A 20 -38.24 -3.76 -12.25
N ASP A 21 -38.51 -4.38 -13.37
CA ASP A 21 -38.38 -5.79 -13.64
C ASP A 21 -37.58 -5.97 -14.91
N THR A 22 -36.43 -6.65 -14.80
CA THR A 22 -35.48 -6.83 -15.93
C THR A 22 -35.97 -7.85 -16.95
N SER A 23 -37.07 -8.58 -16.69
CA SER A 23 -37.73 -9.44 -17.67
C SER A 23 -38.27 -8.63 -18.85
N SER A 24 -38.68 -7.38 -18.62
CA SER A 24 -39.21 -6.47 -19.68
C SER A 24 -38.12 -5.56 -20.26
N PRO A 25 -38.18 -5.21 -21.57
CA PRO A 25 -37.25 -4.24 -22.16
C PRO A 25 -37.29 -2.87 -21.49
N MET A 26 -38.45 -2.42 -21.06
CA MET A 26 -38.64 -1.15 -20.35
C MET A 26 -38.01 -1.19 -18.96
N GLY A 27 -38.17 -2.28 -18.23
CA GLY A 27 -37.57 -2.45 -16.91
C GLY A 27 -36.03 -2.50 -16.99
N ARG A 28 -35.46 -3.13 -18.01
CA ARG A 28 -34.01 -3.07 -18.26
C ARG A 28 -33.52 -1.65 -18.54
N ALA A 29 -34.27 -0.88 -19.39
CA ALA A 29 -33.94 0.52 -19.68
C ALA A 29 -33.98 1.38 -18.41
N MET A 30 -35.04 1.28 -17.60
CA MET A 30 -35.19 2.01 -16.34
C MET A 30 -34.05 1.69 -15.36
N MET A 31 -33.62 0.42 -15.26
CA MET A 31 -32.52 0.02 -14.42
C MET A 31 -31.16 0.58 -14.90
N TYR A 32 -30.90 0.62 -16.22
CA TYR A 32 -29.70 1.28 -16.75
C TYR A 32 -29.69 2.78 -16.41
N ILE A 33 -30.85 3.45 -16.57
CA ILE A 33 -31.02 4.87 -16.21
C ILE A 33 -30.72 5.06 -14.69
N ALA A 34 -31.33 4.25 -13.82
CA ALA A 34 -31.09 4.32 -12.38
C ALA A 34 -29.60 4.06 -12.03
N SER A 35 -28.94 3.13 -12.73
CA SER A 35 -27.51 2.87 -12.57
C SER A 35 -26.64 4.07 -12.95
N VAL A 36 -26.97 4.75 -14.06
CA VAL A 36 -26.28 5.97 -14.51
C VAL A 36 -26.47 7.11 -13.50
N PHE A 37 -27.67 7.32 -13.00
CA PHE A 37 -27.92 8.32 -11.96
C PHE A 37 -27.17 8.02 -10.67
N SER A 38 -27.14 6.76 -10.24
CA SER A 38 -26.40 6.34 -9.05
C SER A 38 -24.87 6.50 -9.23
N GLN A 39 -24.38 6.38 -10.46
CA GLN A 39 -22.96 6.64 -10.76
C GLN A 39 -22.69 8.15 -10.75
N LEU A 40 -23.52 8.96 -11.39
CA LEU A 40 -23.43 10.42 -11.40
C LEU A 40 -23.45 10.99 -9.97
N GLU A 41 -24.36 10.49 -9.13
CA GLU A 41 -24.45 10.92 -7.72
C GLU A 41 -23.15 10.60 -6.97
N ARG A 42 -22.58 9.39 -7.16
CA ARG A 42 -21.29 9.02 -6.54
C ARG A 42 -20.13 9.90 -7.01
N GLU A 43 -20.08 10.21 -8.31
CA GLU A 43 -19.06 11.09 -8.89
C GLU A 43 -19.19 12.51 -8.34
N THR A 44 -20.41 13.05 -8.29
CA THR A 44 -20.69 14.38 -7.71
C THR A 44 -20.33 14.46 -6.22
N ILE A 45 -20.64 13.41 -5.44
CA ILE A 45 -20.25 13.34 -4.03
C ILE A 45 -18.73 13.27 -3.89
N ALA A 46 -18.05 12.48 -4.72
CA ALA A 46 -16.60 12.36 -4.69
C ALA A 46 -15.92 13.70 -5.05
N GLU A 47 -16.43 14.42 -6.02
CA GLU A 47 -15.98 15.77 -6.40
C GLU A 47 -16.13 16.76 -5.23
N ARG A 48 -17.32 16.85 -4.64
CA ARG A 48 -17.54 17.72 -3.47
C ARG A 48 -16.65 17.38 -2.28
N ILE A 49 -16.35 16.08 -2.04
CA ILE A 49 -15.42 15.67 -1.00
C ILE A 49 -14.01 16.15 -1.34
N ARG A 50 -13.58 16.01 -2.61
CA ARG A 50 -12.26 16.48 -3.08
C ARG A 50 -12.12 17.99 -2.88
N ASP A 51 -13.10 18.77 -3.32
CA ASP A 51 -13.11 20.22 -3.18
C ASP A 51 -13.04 20.66 -1.71
N ASN A 52 -13.83 20.03 -0.85
CA ASN A 52 -13.78 20.26 0.59
C ASN A 52 -12.40 19.94 1.20
N MET A 53 -11.76 18.85 0.73
CA MET A 53 -10.43 18.49 1.20
C MET A 53 -9.36 19.48 0.73
N HIS A 54 -9.50 20.02 -0.48
CA HIS A 54 -8.63 21.09 -1.00
C HIS A 54 -8.77 22.37 -0.18
N GLU A 55 -10.00 22.80 0.13
CA GLU A 55 -10.23 23.96 0.99
C GLU A 55 -9.66 23.77 2.41
N LEU A 56 -9.81 22.60 2.99
CA LEU A 56 -9.21 22.27 4.28
C LEU A 56 -7.67 22.22 4.22
N ALA A 57 -7.10 21.77 3.10
CA ALA A 57 -5.64 21.73 2.91
C ALA A 57 -5.00 23.12 2.98
N LYS A 58 -5.69 24.14 2.46
CA LYS A 58 -5.26 25.55 2.49
C LYS A 58 -5.08 26.09 3.91
N THR A 59 -5.74 25.49 4.90
CA THR A 59 -5.71 25.94 6.29
C THR A 59 -4.49 25.45 7.09
N GLY A 60 -3.55 24.74 6.51
CA GLY A 60 -2.39 24.18 7.21
C GLY A 60 -2.72 23.07 8.22
N ARG A 61 -3.89 22.44 8.11
CA ARG A 61 -4.32 21.36 9.00
C ARG A 61 -3.88 20.00 8.49
N TRP A 62 -3.56 19.11 9.42
CA TRP A 62 -3.41 17.70 9.10
C TRP A 62 -4.80 17.08 8.86
N LEU A 63 -5.03 16.63 7.63
CA LEU A 63 -6.35 16.12 7.19
C LEU A 63 -6.57 14.64 7.55
N GLY A 64 -5.63 14.02 8.26
CA GLY A 64 -5.72 12.62 8.65
C GLY A 64 -5.00 11.67 7.71
N GLY A 65 -5.28 10.37 7.84
CA GLY A 65 -4.60 9.32 7.11
C GLY A 65 -3.41 8.72 7.89
N THR A 66 -2.55 7.96 7.18
CA THR A 66 -1.35 7.38 7.77
C THR A 66 -0.34 8.47 8.10
N THR A 67 0.02 8.59 9.38
CA THR A 67 1.01 9.60 9.81
C THR A 67 2.38 9.32 9.21
N PRO A 68 3.09 10.36 8.74
CA PRO A 68 4.47 10.24 8.30
C PRO A 68 5.37 9.68 9.42
N THR A 69 6.42 8.94 9.06
CA THR A 69 7.46 8.54 10.03
C THR A 69 8.05 9.79 10.69
N GLY A 70 8.29 9.76 11.98
CA GLY A 70 8.71 10.95 12.75
C GLY A 70 7.57 11.69 13.40
N TYR A 71 6.31 11.39 13.06
CA TYR A 71 5.15 12.07 13.61
C TYR A 71 4.06 11.11 14.06
N ALA A 72 3.32 11.54 15.10
CA ALA A 72 2.06 10.95 15.53
C ALA A 72 0.91 11.93 15.33
N SER A 73 -0.30 11.43 15.20
CA SER A 73 -1.51 12.26 15.15
C SER A 73 -2.00 12.54 16.57
N GLU A 74 -2.13 13.80 16.93
CA GLU A 74 -2.65 14.26 18.22
C GLU A 74 -3.97 15.03 18.01
N SER A 75 -5.01 14.67 18.76
CA SER A 75 -6.30 15.35 18.69
C SER A 75 -6.24 16.69 19.42
N VAL A 76 -6.52 17.79 18.74
CA VAL A 76 -6.46 19.16 19.29
C VAL A 76 -7.81 19.63 19.82
N LYS A 77 -8.88 19.38 19.08
CA LYS A 77 -10.27 19.75 19.42
C LYS A 77 -11.24 18.69 18.89
N SER A 78 -12.27 18.41 19.68
CA SER A 78 -13.45 17.69 19.20
C SER A 78 -14.61 18.68 19.07
N ILE A 79 -15.16 18.80 17.88
CA ILE A 79 -16.35 19.62 17.62
C ILE A 79 -17.48 18.66 17.29
N THR A 80 -18.59 18.74 18.00
CA THR A 80 -19.80 17.96 17.70
C THR A 80 -20.66 18.77 16.74
N VAL A 81 -20.81 18.25 15.51
CA VAL A 81 -21.69 18.83 14.48
C VAL A 81 -22.70 17.73 14.10
N ASP A 82 -23.98 18.04 14.19
CA ASP A 82 -25.07 17.09 13.88
C ASP A 82 -24.95 15.75 14.61
N GLY A 83 -24.62 15.78 15.91
CA GLY A 83 -24.47 14.58 16.74
C GLY A 83 -23.21 13.73 16.44
N LYS A 84 -22.38 14.14 15.45
CA LYS A 84 -21.11 13.47 15.12
C LYS A 84 -19.93 14.28 15.62
N THR A 85 -19.10 13.65 16.45
CA THR A 85 -17.87 14.29 16.94
C THR A 85 -16.80 14.27 15.85
N LYS A 86 -16.48 15.43 15.28
CA LYS A 86 -15.34 15.62 14.37
C LYS A 86 -14.12 16.03 15.18
N LYS A 87 -13.01 15.30 15.03
CA LYS A 87 -11.74 15.60 15.71
C LYS A 87 -10.83 16.34 14.73
N ALA A 88 -10.36 17.52 15.14
CA ALA A 88 -9.24 18.18 14.46
C ALA A 88 -7.94 17.56 15.02
N CYS A 89 -7.05 17.16 14.14
CA CYS A 89 -5.78 16.54 14.50
C CYS A 89 -4.62 17.40 14.02
N LYS A 90 -3.52 17.38 14.78
CA LYS A 90 -2.21 17.92 14.37
C LYS A 90 -1.15 16.82 14.40
N LEU A 91 -0.03 17.06 13.74
CA LEU A 91 1.12 16.19 13.82
C LEU A 91 1.98 16.58 15.02
N LYS A 92 2.32 15.59 15.85
CA LYS A 92 3.23 15.73 16.99
C LYS A 92 4.52 15.01 16.68
N LEU A 93 5.65 15.66 16.87
CA LEU A 93 6.97 15.10 16.65
C LEU A 93 7.24 13.95 17.62
N LEU A 94 7.78 12.85 17.10
CA LEU A 94 8.31 11.71 17.83
C LEU A 94 9.84 11.73 17.70
N PRO A 95 10.60 12.10 18.76
CA PRO A 95 12.05 12.27 18.68
C PRO A 95 12.79 11.03 18.16
N ASP A 96 12.46 9.84 18.69
CA ASP A 96 13.09 8.59 18.30
C ASP A 96 12.91 8.26 16.82
N GLU A 97 11.75 8.60 16.25
CA GLU A 97 11.47 8.41 14.84
C GLU A 97 12.06 9.53 13.97
N ALA A 98 12.20 10.75 14.52
CA ALA A 98 12.86 11.85 13.82
C ALA A 98 14.33 11.56 13.56
N GLU A 99 15.02 10.87 14.48
CA GLU A 99 16.40 10.41 14.26
C GLU A 99 16.53 9.53 13.02
N ILE A 100 15.53 8.69 12.73
CA ILE A 100 15.49 7.87 11.51
C ILE A 100 15.42 8.77 10.27
N ILE A 101 14.66 9.85 10.32
CA ILE A 101 14.56 10.80 9.21
C ILE A 101 15.89 11.51 8.97
N TYR A 102 16.55 12.03 10.03
CA TYR A 102 17.89 12.60 9.91
C TYR A 102 18.86 11.60 9.28
N LYS A 103 18.84 10.35 9.74
CA LYS A 103 19.71 9.29 9.22
C LYS A 103 19.47 9.00 7.74
N ILE A 104 18.20 9.00 7.29
CA ILE A 104 17.86 8.79 5.88
C ILE A 104 18.42 9.92 5.01
N PHE A 105 18.29 11.17 5.47
CA PHE A 105 18.84 12.32 4.76
C PHE A 105 20.36 12.28 4.75
N ASP A 106 21.03 12.01 5.88
CA ASP A 106 22.50 11.89 6.00
C ASP A 106 23.05 10.84 5.02
N LEU A 107 22.46 9.65 5.02
CA LEU A 107 22.89 8.57 4.15
C LEU A 107 22.65 8.89 2.67
N TYR A 108 21.53 9.56 2.34
CA TYR A 108 21.27 9.93 0.96
C TYR A 108 22.25 11.03 0.48
N GLU A 109 22.53 12.04 1.29
CA GLU A 109 23.53 13.07 0.97
C GLU A 109 24.94 12.47 0.84
N GLN A 110 25.29 11.49 1.67
CA GLN A 110 26.61 10.82 1.62
C GLN A 110 26.78 9.99 0.33
N TYR A 111 25.74 9.27 -0.10
CA TYR A 111 25.87 8.29 -1.19
C TYR A 111 25.27 8.76 -2.52
N ASP A 112 24.48 9.80 -2.54
CA ASP A 112 23.70 10.27 -3.70
C ASP A 112 22.98 9.13 -4.45
N SER A 113 22.50 8.14 -3.70
CA SER A 113 21.94 6.90 -4.24
C SER A 113 20.90 6.27 -3.33
N LEU A 114 19.67 6.17 -3.80
CA LEU A 114 18.58 5.47 -3.09
C LEU A 114 18.91 4.00 -2.80
N THR A 115 19.63 3.33 -3.71
CA THR A 115 20.02 1.93 -3.54
C THR A 115 21.08 1.77 -2.43
N MET A 116 22.02 2.69 -2.34
CA MET A 116 23.03 2.67 -1.27
C MET A 116 22.41 2.99 0.07
N THR A 117 21.55 3.99 0.14
CA THR A 117 20.79 4.34 1.34
C THR A 117 19.95 3.16 1.82
N GLU A 118 19.23 2.46 0.92
CA GLU A 118 18.48 1.24 1.25
C GLU A 118 19.39 0.15 1.83
N THR A 119 20.55 -0.07 1.19
CA THR A 119 21.52 -1.08 1.63
C THR A 119 22.03 -0.77 3.04
N GLU A 120 22.40 0.48 3.30
CA GLU A 120 22.99 0.90 4.57
C GLU A 120 21.97 0.87 5.72
N LEU A 121 20.73 1.32 5.49
CA LEU A 121 19.65 1.18 6.47
C LEU A 121 19.38 -0.29 6.80
N LEU A 122 19.44 -1.18 5.79
CA LEU A 122 19.27 -2.62 5.99
C LEU A 122 20.42 -3.21 6.81
N ARG A 123 21.67 -2.79 6.57
CA ARG A 123 22.87 -3.23 7.31
C ARG A 123 22.81 -2.80 8.77
N GLN A 124 22.36 -1.58 9.03
CA GLN A 124 22.19 -1.04 10.37
C GLN A 124 20.94 -1.59 11.09
N GLY A 125 20.15 -2.43 10.43
CA GLY A 125 18.93 -3.02 11.01
C GLY A 125 17.80 -2.04 11.25
N ILE A 126 17.85 -0.83 10.64
CA ILE A 126 16.84 0.21 10.81
C ILE A 126 15.57 -0.19 10.06
N LYS A 127 14.44 -0.16 10.76
CA LYS A 127 13.14 -0.61 10.25
C LYS A 127 12.11 0.52 10.27
N THR A 128 11.07 0.34 9.46
CA THR A 128 9.87 1.21 9.44
C THR A 128 9.05 1.01 10.72
N LYS A 129 8.09 1.91 11.00
CA LYS A 129 7.08 1.77 12.08
C LYS A 129 6.41 0.40 12.13
N THR A 130 6.26 -0.26 10.98
CA THR A 130 5.63 -1.58 10.85
C THR A 130 6.62 -2.75 10.96
N GLY A 131 7.87 -2.50 11.37
CA GLY A 131 8.92 -3.52 11.50
C GLY A 131 9.49 -4.03 10.19
N ARG A 132 9.12 -3.45 9.04
CA ARG A 132 9.62 -3.81 7.70
C ARG A 132 10.89 -3.05 7.37
N SER A 133 11.71 -3.60 6.47
CA SER A 133 12.87 -2.88 5.93
C SER A 133 12.41 -1.75 5.00
N PHE A 134 13.14 -0.64 5.04
CA PHE A 134 12.95 0.45 4.08
C PHE A 134 13.24 -0.04 2.67
N THR A 135 12.48 0.48 1.70
CA THR A 135 12.67 0.24 0.28
C THR A 135 13.04 1.55 -0.41
N ARG A 136 13.64 1.49 -1.59
CA ARG A 136 13.92 2.69 -2.40
C ARG A 136 12.71 3.60 -2.58
N PHE A 137 11.51 3.00 -2.73
CA PHE A 137 10.27 3.76 -2.85
C PHE A 137 9.89 4.48 -1.55
N SER A 138 9.98 3.80 -0.41
CA SER A 138 9.69 4.44 0.88
C SER A 138 10.72 5.50 1.24
N ILE A 139 12.01 5.27 0.96
CA ILE A 139 13.08 6.26 1.14
C ILE A 139 12.82 7.49 0.25
N LYS A 140 12.56 7.28 -1.04
CA LYS A 140 12.24 8.38 -1.97
C LYS A 140 11.01 9.17 -1.50
N SER A 141 9.95 8.48 -1.07
CA SER A 141 8.73 9.12 -0.55
C SER A 141 9.00 9.97 0.69
N ILE A 142 9.91 9.54 1.58
CA ILE A 142 10.34 10.32 2.74
C ILE A 142 11.14 11.55 2.30
N LEU A 143 12.16 11.37 1.48
CA LEU A 143 13.03 12.46 1.00
C LEU A 143 12.25 13.55 0.26
N GLN A 144 11.21 13.18 -0.47
CA GLN A 144 10.36 14.10 -1.23
C GLN A 144 9.18 14.67 -0.44
N ASN A 145 9.02 14.31 0.83
CA ASN A 145 7.87 14.77 1.59
C ASN A 145 8.13 16.11 2.28
N PRO A 146 7.42 17.19 1.90
CA PRO A 146 7.59 18.50 2.50
C PRO A 146 7.24 18.57 3.99
N VAL A 147 6.54 17.57 4.54
CA VAL A 147 6.21 17.52 5.97
C VAL A 147 7.44 17.60 6.87
N TYR A 148 8.60 17.21 6.37
CA TYR A 148 9.88 17.28 7.12
C TYR A 148 10.59 18.62 6.96
N LEU A 149 10.21 19.41 5.97
CA LEU A 149 10.84 20.68 5.64
C LEU A 149 10.50 21.74 6.67
N ILE A 150 11.51 22.44 7.17
CA ILE A 150 11.33 23.63 7.99
C ILE A 150 10.85 24.77 7.08
N ALA A 151 9.74 25.40 7.44
CA ALA A 151 9.14 26.50 6.74
C ALA A 151 9.93 27.78 7.06
N ASP A 152 10.94 28.10 6.27
CA ASP A 152 11.74 29.32 6.30
C ASP A 152 11.64 30.08 4.96
N LYS A 153 12.34 31.19 4.83
CA LYS A 153 12.30 32.03 3.62
C LYS A 153 12.77 31.29 2.38
N ASP A 154 13.78 30.43 2.49
CA ASP A 154 14.29 29.67 1.34
C ASP A 154 13.27 28.63 0.89
N ALA A 155 12.55 28.03 1.84
CA ALA A 155 11.44 27.12 1.53
C ALA A 155 10.28 27.87 0.84
N TYR A 156 9.93 29.07 1.30
CA TYR A 156 8.93 29.91 0.63
C TYR A 156 9.32 30.20 -0.81
N GLN A 157 10.56 30.69 -1.02
CA GLN A 157 11.06 31.01 -2.36
C GLN A 157 11.10 29.79 -3.28
N TYR A 158 11.50 28.62 -2.77
CA TYR A 158 11.49 27.38 -3.51
C TYR A 158 10.10 27.04 -4.09
N PHE A 159 9.03 27.19 -3.28
CA PHE A 159 7.68 26.90 -3.77
C PHE A 159 7.16 27.99 -4.73
N VAL A 160 7.53 29.24 -4.55
CA VAL A 160 7.24 30.31 -5.50
C VAL A 160 7.91 30.06 -6.85
N ASP A 161 9.20 29.70 -6.86
CA ASP A 161 9.96 29.43 -8.08
C ASP A 161 9.44 28.20 -8.85
N ASN A 162 8.80 27.25 -8.14
CA ASN A 162 8.19 26.06 -8.73
C ASN A 162 6.67 26.25 -9.00
N GLU A 163 6.16 27.49 -8.90
CA GLU A 163 4.77 27.84 -9.20
C GLU A 163 3.72 27.05 -8.39
N ALA A 164 4.08 26.60 -7.16
CA ALA A 164 3.15 25.90 -6.29
C ALA A 164 2.00 26.81 -5.82
N GLU A 165 0.84 26.23 -5.57
CA GLU A 165 -0.29 26.96 -4.97
C GLU A 165 -0.05 27.21 -3.48
N LEU A 166 0.51 28.36 -3.13
CA LEU A 166 0.82 28.79 -1.76
C LEU A 166 -0.39 29.46 -1.09
N PHE A 167 -0.82 28.90 0.06
CA PHE A 167 -1.92 29.42 0.87
C PHE A 167 -1.48 29.97 2.22
N ALA A 168 -0.18 30.06 2.48
CA ALA A 168 0.41 30.68 3.65
C ALA A 168 1.23 31.92 3.21
N PRO A 169 1.09 33.08 3.89
CA PRO A 169 1.92 34.25 3.62
C PRO A 169 3.38 33.98 4.01
N GLU A 170 4.33 34.72 3.45
CA GLU A 170 5.76 34.61 3.77
C GLU A 170 6.03 34.71 5.27
N SER A 171 5.26 35.54 5.99
CA SER A 171 5.38 35.71 7.45
C SER A 171 5.16 34.44 8.27
N ASP A 172 4.45 33.47 7.72
CA ASP A 172 4.20 32.18 8.36
C ASP A 172 5.37 31.20 8.23
N PHE A 173 6.31 31.49 7.34
CA PHE A 173 7.55 30.75 7.20
C PHE A 173 8.58 31.20 8.24
N ASP A 174 8.30 30.83 9.49
CA ASP A 174 8.98 31.34 10.70
C ASP A 174 10.30 30.62 11.03
N GLY A 175 10.69 29.61 10.25
CA GLY A 175 11.91 28.82 10.50
C GLY A 175 11.77 27.75 11.58
N VAL A 176 10.54 27.46 12.07
CA VAL A 176 10.28 26.48 13.13
C VAL A 176 9.23 25.47 12.70
N ARG A 177 8.14 25.96 12.14
CA ARG A 177 7.03 25.09 11.68
C ARG A 177 7.39 24.31 10.43
N GLY A 178 6.69 23.20 10.22
CA GLY A 178 6.84 22.36 9.03
C GLY A 178 5.84 22.71 7.92
N VAL A 179 6.13 22.25 6.72
CA VAL A 179 5.29 22.47 5.54
C VAL A 179 4.34 21.29 5.33
N LEU A 180 3.10 21.56 5.01
CA LEU A 180 2.13 20.57 4.54
C LEU A 180 1.87 20.81 3.05
N ALA A 181 1.93 19.73 2.27
CA ALA A 181 1.59 19.77 0.85
C ALA A 181 0.60 18.66 0.52
N TYR A 182 -0.49 19.04 -0.12
CA TYR A 182 -1.55 18.17 -0.59
C TYR A 182 -1.60 18.19 -2.12
N ASN A 183 -2.47 17.39 -2.71
CA ASN A 183 -2.56 17.20 -4.16
C ASN A 183 -1.24 16.77 -4.83
N ARG A 184 -0.41 16.00 -4.09
CA ARG A 184 0.91 15.57 -4.56
C ARG A 184 0.88 14.37 -5.49
N SER A 185 -0.23 13.64 -5.52
CA SER A 185 -0.38 12.45 -6.36
C SER A 185 -1.84 12.15 -6.62
N ASP A 186 -2.10 11.62 -7.79
CA ASP A 186 -3.38 11.03 -8.16
C ASP A 186 -3.34 9.52 -7.99
N GLN A 187 -4.37 8.97 -7.34
CA GLN A 187 -4.50 7.54 -7.04
C GLN A 187 -5.85 7.04 -7.54
N GLU A 188 -5.92 6.64 -8.80
CA GLU A 188 -7.06 5.89 -9.29
C GLU A 188 -7.00 4.42 -8.87
N LYS A 189 -8.14 3.89 -8.42
CA LYS A 189 -8.25 2.49 -8.03
C LYS A 189 -7.87 1.56 -9.19
N GLY A 190 -6.85 0.71 -8.96
CA GLY A 190 -6.36 -0.24 -9.96
C GLY A 190 -5.27 0.28 -10.90
N ARG A 191 -4.87 1.54 -10.78
CA ARG A 191 -3.75 2.14 -11.51
C ARG A 191 -2.55 2.44 -10.61
N ALA A 192 -1.38 2.59 -11.22
CA ALA A 192 -0.19 3.03 -10.51
C ALA A 192 -0.36 4.51 -10.09
N THR A 193 0.09 4.85 -8.87
CA THR A 193 0.10 6.25 -8.40
C THR A 193 0.89 7.13 -9.35
N VAL A 194 0.27 8.20 -9.84
CA VAL A 194 0.90 9.25 -10.64
C VAL A 194 1.21 10.42 -9.71
N TYR A 195 2.44 10.95 -9.79
CA TYR A 195 2.85 12.10 -8.99
C TYR A 195 2.62 13.38 -9.79
N ASN A 196 1.93 14.33 -9.17
CA ASN A 196 1.65 15.64 -9.76
C ASN A 196 2.90 16.51 -9.72
N PRO A 197 3.10 17.43 -10.69
CA PRO A 197 4.14 18.43 -10.63
C PRO A 197 3.95 19.35 -9.42
N ILE A 198 5.02 20.01 -8.98
CA ILE A 198 4.98 20.89 -7.78
C ILE A 198 4.01 22.06 -8.00
N SER A 199 3.83 22.53 -9.22
CA SER A 199 2.87 23.59 -9.59
C SER A 199 1.41 23.27 -9.27
N GLU A 200 1.06 22.01 -9.11
CA GLU A 200 -0.29 21.58 -8.73
C GLU A 200 -0.41 21.29 -7.21
N TRP A 201 0.66 21.46 -6.45
CA TRP A 201 0.62 21.18 -5.02
C TRP A 201 -0.06 22.32 -4.27
N ILE A 202 -0.95 21.98 -3.36
CA ILE A 202 -1.54 22.90 -2.40
C ILE A 202 -0.63 22.93 -1.18
N VAL A 203 0.10 24.03 -1.01
CA VAL A 203 1.14 24.18 0.01
C VAL A 203 0.68 25.14 1.09
N SER A 204 0.82 24.73 2.34
CA SER A 204 0.51 25.53 3.52
C SER A 204 1.51 25.24 4.66
N VAL A 205 1.60 26.14 5.65
CA VAL A 205 2.42 25.93 6.84
C VAL A 205 1.60 25.20 7.89
N GLY A 206 2.13 24.08 8.41
CA GLY A 206 1.47 23.28 9.44
C GLY A 206 1.76 23.76 10.85
N GLU A 207 1.03 23.24 11.85
CA GLU A 207 1.30 23.49 13.28
C GLU A 207 2.41 22.59 13.86
N HIS A 208 2.94 21.65 13.08
CA HIS A 208 3.99 20.73 13.50
C HIS A 208 5.38 21.36 13.28
N PRO A 209 6.38 21.01 14.10
CA PRO A 209 7.75 21.45 13.86
C PRO A 209 8.34 20.76 12.62
N GLY A 210 9.07 21.51 11.78
CA GLY A 210 9.89 20.93 10.72
C GLY A 210 11.12 20.21 11.31
N ILE A 211 11.70 19.30 10.53
CA ILE A 211 12.85 18.47 10.97
C ILE A 211 14.10 18.83 10.15
N ILE A 212 13.95 19.09 8.86
CA ILE A 212 15.05 19.26 7.89
C ILE A 212 15.09 20.70 7.42
N SER A 213 16.26 21.33 7.46
CA SER A 213 16.43 22.69 6.95
C SER A 213 16.15 22.77 5.45
N SER A 214 15.61 23.89 4.98
CA SER A 214 15.25 24.14 3.59
C SER A 214 16.41 23.89 2.63
N ASN A 215 17.57 24.43 2.94
CA ASN A 215 18.77 24.29 2.14
C ASN A 215 19.16 22.82 1.92
N ARG A 216 19.03 22.00 2.95
CA ARG A 216 19.31 20.58 2.91
C ARG A 216 18.26 19.82 2.09
N TRP A 217 16.99 20.12 2.36
CA TRP A 217 15.88 19.47 1.67
C TRP A 217 15.90 19.79 0.16
N ILE A 218 16.11 21.05 -0.22
CA ILE A 218 16.18 21.51 -1.62
C ILE A 218 17.32 20.81 -2.37
N ARG A 219 18.53 20.76 -1.80
CA ARG A 219 19.66 20.02 -2.40
C ARG A 219 19.34 18.55 -2.67
N VAL A 220 18.59 17.93 -1.75
CA VAL A 220 18.13 16.55 -1.92
C VAL A 220 17.14 16.43 -3.08
N GLN A 221 16.20 17.39 -3.27
CA GLN A 221 15.29 17.39 -4.43
C GLN A 221 16.06 17.52 -5.75
N GLU A 222 17.01 18.45 -5.84
CA GLU A 222 17.87 18.62 -7.02
C GLU A 222 18.66 17.36 -7.36
N SER A 223 19.20 16.70 -6.34
CA SER A 223 19.91 15.43 -6.51
C SER A 223 19.00 14.32 -7.00
N LEU A 224 17.78 14.20 -6.42
CA LEU A 224 16.78 13.23 -6.88
C LEU A 224 16.37 13.45 -8.33
N GLU A 225 16.23 14.70 -8.77
CA GLU A 225 15.88 15.03 -10.15
C GLU A 225 17.03 14.71 -11.12
N ARG A 226 18.28 15.08 -10.80
CA ARG A 226 19.47 14.66 -11.58
C ARG A 226 19.56 13.15 -11.73
N ASN A 227 19.25 12.41 -10.68
CA ASN A 227 19.32 10.95 -10.68
C ASN A 227 18.14 10.29 -11.40
N LYS A 228 17.06 11.00 -11.70
CA LYS A 228 15.89 10.50 -12.44
C LYS A 228 16.22 10.11 -13.87
N SER A 229 17.17 10.80 -14.50
CA SER A 229 17.63 10.53 -15.87
C SER A 229 18.40 9.21 -16.00
N LYS A 230 18.92 8.66 -14.89
CA LYS A 230 19.57 7.34 -14.88
C LYS A 230 18.48 6.26 -14.92
N SER A 231 17.94 6.01 -16.13
CA SER A 231 16.80 5.15 -16.33
C SER A 231 17.03 3.73 -15.82
N TYR A 232 16.10 3.22 -15.04
CA TYR A 232 16.06 1.83 -14.60
C TYR A 232 15.66 0.94 -15.79
N HIS A 233 16.57 0.14 -16.29
CA HIS A 233 16.25 -0.90 -17.27
C HIS A 233 15.40 -1.98 -16.61
N LYS A 234 14.10 -2.04 -16.96
CA LYS A 234 13.30 -3.24 -16.72
C LYS A 234 13.94 -4.40 -17.45
N SER A 235 14.39 -5.42 -16.74
CA SER A 235 14.79 -6.68 -17.37
C SER A 235 13.55 -7.28 -18.04
N ARG A 236 13.57 -7.33 -19.38
CA ARG A 236 12.53 -7.94 -20.21
C ARG A 236 12.90 -9.39 -20.45
N GLY A 237 12.69 -10.28 -19.51
CA GLY A 237 12.98 -11.68 -19.70
C GLY A 237 11.97 -12.51 -18.91
N ASN A 238 11.06 -13.15 -19.62
CA ASN A 238 10.16 -14.17 -19.07
C ASN A 238 10.71 -15.60 -19.28
N GLU A 239 12.03 -15.72 -19.53
CA GLU A 239 12.66 -17.01 -19.88
C GLU A 239 12.92 -17.89 -18.65
N ALA A 240 12.87 -17.34 -17.44
CA ALA A 240 13.14 -18.07 -16.21
C ALA A 240 11.87 -18.73 -15.65
N LEU A 241 11.82 -20.05 -15.72
CA LEU A 241 10.66 -20.87 -15.36
C LEU A 241 10.28 -20.75 -13.87
N LEU A 242 11.27 -20.74 -12.97
CA LEU A 242 11.04 -20.79 -11.52
C LEU A 242 10.94 -19.41 -10.88
N THR A 243 10.63 -18.39 -11.66
CA THR A 243 10.44 -17.01 -11.15
C THR A 243 9.33 -16.96 -10.10
N GLY A 244 9.68 -16.49 -8.89
CA GLY A 244 8.74 -16.39 -7.76
C GLY A 244 8.56 -17.68 -6.94
N LEU A 245 9.08 -18.82 -7.39
CA LEU A 245 8.95 -20.11 -6.72
C LEU A 245 10.17 -20.48 -5.86
N LEU A 246 11.33 -19.86 -6.11
CA LEU A 246 12.56 -20.19 -5.42
C LEU A 246 12.79 -19.35 -4.16
N TRP A 247 13.27 -20.02 -3.11
CA TRP A 247 13.66 -19.44 -1.85
C TRP A 247 15.10 -19.81 -1.52
N CYS A 248 15.82 -18.84 -0.96
CA CYS A 248 17.16 -19.06 -0.45
C CYS A 248 17.09 -19.70 0.94
N SER A 249 18.14 -20.41 1.35
CA SER A 249 18.26 -20.95 2.73
C SER A 249 18.17 -19.88 3.81
N CYS A 250 18.43 -18.61 3.49
CA CYS A 250 18.22 -17.48 4.42
C CYS A 250 16.74 -17.02 4.54
N GLY A 251 15.78 -17.73 3.94
CA GLY A 251 14.36 -17.38 3.95
C GLY A 251 13.95 -16.28 2.99
N SER A 252 14.85 -15.72 2.18
CA SER A 252 14.53 -14.68 1.21
C SER A 252 14.22 -15.26 -0.16
N ARG A 253 13.31 -14.65 -0.91
CA ARG A 253 13.02 -15.05 -2.29
C ARG A 253 14.23 -14.88 -3.20
N MET A 254 14.37 -15.79 -4.15
CA MET A 254 15.34 -15.67 -5.24
C MET A 254 14.63 -15.18 -6.52
N TYR A 255 15.40 -14.54 -7.39
CA TYR A 255 14.89 -14.05 -8.67
C TYR A 255 15.97 -14.21 -9.76
N PRO A 256 15.56 -14.36 -11.03
CA PRO A 256 16.52 -14.49 -12.12
C PRO A 256 17.20 -13.15 -12.40
N LYS A 257 18.52 -13.16 -12.47
CA LYS A 257 19.30 -11.99 -12.87
C LYS A 257 19.84 -12.20 -14.29
N VAL A 258 19.16 -11.61 -15.27
CA VAL A 258 19.57 -11.68 -16.67
C VAL A 258 20.91 -10.94 -16.84
N THR A 259 21.91 -11.63 -17.39
CA THR A 259 23.28 -11.12 -17.51
C THR A 259 23.60 -10.52 -18.88
N GLY A 260 22.70 -10.61 -19.85
CA GLY A 260 22.95 -10.23 -21.24
C GLY A 260 23.85 -11.20 -21.99
N ARG A 261 24.43 -12.20 -21.32
CA ARG A 261 25.22 -13.27 -21.98
C ARG A 261 24.29 -14.30 -22.57
N LYS A 262 24.70 -14.86 -23.72
CA LYS A 262 24.00 -15.97 -24.38
C LYS A 262 24.91 -17.19 -24.45
N THR A 263 24.31 -18.36 -24.41
CA THR A 263 24.99 -19.64 -24.72
C THR A 263 25.30 -19.71 -26.21
N ALA A 264 26.07 -20.72 -26.64
CA ALA A 264 26.34 -20.99 -28.04
C ALA A 264 25.04 -21.18 -28.85
N ASP A 265 24.01 -21.72 -28.21
CA ASP A 265 22.68 -21.97 -28.81
C ASP A 265 21.75 -20.74 -28.76
N GLY A 266 22.29 -19.57 -28.41
CA GLY A 266 21.54 -18.29 -28.37
C GLY A 266 20.63 -18.09 -27.15
N GLN A 267 20.58 -19.03 -26.19
CA GLN A 267 19.79 -18.90 -24.98
C GLN A 267 20.40 -17.86 -24.01
N VAL A 268 19.53 -17.10 -23.36
CA VAL A 268 19.95 -16.10 -22.35
C VAL A 268 20.45 -16.82 -21.09
N VAL A 269 21.64 -16.47 -20.63
CA VAL A 269 22.22 -17.01 -19.41
C VAL A 269 21.77 -16.18 -18.20
N PHE A 270 21.17 -16.82 -17.22
CA PHE A 270 20.75 -16.16 -15.98
C PHE A 270 20.98 -17.05 -14.75
N PRO A 271 21.60 -16.53 -13.68
CA PRO A 271 21.56 -17.15 -12.37
C PRO A 271 20.32 -16.75 -11.60
N TYR A 272 19.81 -17.63 -10.74
CA TYR A 272 18.91 -17.23 -9.65
C TYR A 272 19.71 -16.67 -8.50
N MET A 273 19.40 -15.45 -8.11
CA MET A 273 20.09 -14.70 -7.04
C MET A 273 19.16 -14.40 -5.88
N CYS A 274 19.68 -14.55 -4.65
CA CYS A 274 18.94 -14.19 -3.44
C CYS A 274 18.74 -12.67 -3.36
N LYS A 275 17.52 -12.22 -3.12
CA LYS A 275 17.16 -10.81 -2.98
C LYS A 275 17.89 -10.14 -1.82
N LEU A 276 18.03 -10.81 -0.66
CA LEU A 276 18.75 -10.29 0.49
C LEU A 276 20.25 -10.14 0.18
N LYS A 277 20.85 -11.11 -0.48
CA LYS A 277 22.25 -11.06 -0.91
C LYS A 277 22.53 -9.85 -1.81
N GLU A 278 21.66 -9.55 -2.75
CA GLU A 278 21.84 -8.38 -3.63
C GLU A 278 21.67 -7.07 -2.85
N ARG A 279 20.60 -6.95 -2.07
CA ARG A 279 20.29 -5.74 -1.31
C ARG A 279 21.34 -5.42 -0.24
N SER A 280 21.89 -6.44 0.41
CA SER A 280 22.94 -6.29 1.44
C SER A 280 24.36 -6.34 0.87
N ARG A 281 24.53 -6.36 -0.45
CA ARG A 281 25.85 -6.50 -1.10
C ARG A 281 26.67 -7.69 -0.56
N ARG A 282 26.01 -8.83 -0.35
CA ARG A 282 26.54 -10.11 0.15
C ARG A 282 26.84 -10.17 1.65
N GLU A 283 26.58 -9.14 2.44
CA GLU A 283 26.88 -9.17 3.87
C GLU A 283 25.92 -10.04 4.69
N LEU A 284 24.61 -9.95 4.39
CA LEU A 284 23.60 -10.70 5.14
C LEU A 284 23.26 -12.07 4.53
N CYS A 285 23.83 -12.42 3.37
CA CYS A 285 23.66 -13.72 2.75
C CYS A 285 24.81 -14.06 1.80
N ASN A 286 25.50 -15.19 2.04
CA ASN A 286 26.66 -15.67 1.26
C ASN A 286 26.33 -16.84 0.33
N VAL A 287 25.07 -17.28 0.24
CA VAL A 287 24.66 -18.43 -0.57
C VAL A 287 25.07 -18.23 -2.03
N ARG A 288 25.63 -19.26 -2.66
CA ARG A 288 25.99 -19.23 -4.10
C ARG A 288 24.74 -19.03 -4.95
N ASN A 289 24.89 -18.26 -6.02
CA ASN A 289 23.82 -18.15 -7.00
C ASN A 289 23.63 -19.48 -7.74
N ALA A 290 22.41 -19.93 -7.90
CA ALA A 290 22.11 -21.12 -8.69
C ALA A 290 22.15 -20.79 -10.19
N ASN A 291 22.72 -21.68 -11.01
CA ASN A 291 22.63 -21.55 -12.47
C ASN A 291 21.18 -21.76 -12.89
N GLY A 292 20.54 -20.71 -13.44
CA GLY A 292 19.12 -20.74 -13.78
C GLY A 292 18.80 -21.72 -14.91
N ASN A 293 19.60 -21.72 -15.98
CA ASN A 293 19.37 -22.60 -17.12
C ASN A 293 19.44 -24.08 -16.73
N LEU A 294 20.45 -24.46 -15.94
CA LEU A 294 20.61 -25.85 -15.48
C LEU A 294 19.50 -26.23 -14.50
N LEU A 295 19.11 -25.33 -13.60
CA LEU A 295 18.08 -25.62 -12.62
C LEU A 295 16.70 -25.77 -13.28
N ASP A 296 16.37 -24.89 -14.22
CA ASP A 296 15.12 -24.96 -14.97
C ASP A 296 15.05 -26.25 -15.81
N ALA A 297 16.15 -26.62 -16.48
CA ALA A 297 16.24 -27.86 -17.21
C ALA A 297 16.03 -29.09 -16.31
N ALA A 298 16.72 -29.14 -15.16
CA ALA A 298 16.59 -30.24 -14.21
C ALA A 298 15.17 -30.40 -13.66
N ILE A 299 14.50 -29.28 -13.36
CA ILE A 299 13.11 -29.30 -12.89
C ILE A 299 12.16 -29.75 -14.01
N CYS A 300 12.37 -29.28 -15.26
CA CYS A 300 11.57 -29.75 -16.41
C CYS A 300 11.70 -31.25 -16.60
N GLU A 301 12.89 -31.79 -16.44
CA GLU A 301 13.12 -33.24 -16.53
C GLU A 301 12.42 -34.00 -15.41
N GLN A 302 12.52 -33.52 -14.18
CA GLN A 302 11.81 -34.11 -13.06
C GLN A 302 10.28 -34.05 -13.24
N VAL A 303 9.74 -32.95 -13.76
CA VAL A 303 8.30 -32.83 -14.06
C VAL A 303 7.87 -33.82 -15.15
N LYS A 304 8.71 -34.06 -16.17
CA LYS A 304 8.43 -35.09 -17.18
C LYS A 304 8.38 -36.49 -16.55
N HIS A 305 9.33 -36.79 -15.65
CA HIS A 305 9.33 -38.08 -14.93
C HIS A 305 8.13 -38.23 -13.98
N LEU A 306 7.55 -37.13 -13.49
CA LEU A 306 6.33 -37.15 -12.68
C LEU A 306 5.09 -37.56 -13.49
N ALA A 307 5.12 -37.39 -14.83
CA ALA A 307 4.04 -37.82 -15.72
C ALA A 307 3.98 -39.36 -15.88
N ASP A 308 5.06 -40.07 -15.54
CA ASP A 308 5.05 -41.52 -15.48
C ASP A 308 4.23 -42.01 -14.28
N HIS A 309 3.09 -42.63 -14.53
CA HIS A 309 2.13 -43.10 -13.53
C HIS A 309 2.71 -44.10 -12.49
N SER A 310 3.94 -44.56 -12.66
CA SER A 310 4.65 -45.49 -11.77
C SER A 310 5.60 -44.82 -10.79
N SER A 311 5.71 -43.46 -10.76
CA SER A 311 6.69 -42.77 -9.91
C SER A 311 6.30 -42.86 -8.43
N ASP A 312 7.30 -43.03 -7.54
CA ASP A 312 7.11 -43.02 -6.11
C ASP A 312 6.52 -41.69 -5.60
N PHE A 313 6.72 -40.64 -6.35
CA PHE A 313 6.12 -39.32 -6.07
C PHE A 313 4.61 -39.34 -6.25
N MET A 314 4.07 -39.94 -7.29
CA MET A 314 2.61 -40.07 -7.47
C MET A 314 1.98 -40.88 -6.35
N LYS A 315 2.65 -41.95 -5.88
CA LYS A 315 2.23 -42.71 -4.71
C LYS A 315 2.24 -41.88 -3.43
N GLN A 316 3.27 -41.02 -3.23
CA GLN A 316 3.34 -40.07 -2.10
C GLN A 316 2.28 -38.97 -2.19
N LEU A 317 2.01 -38.46 -3.39
CA LEU A 317 0.98 -37.46 -3.64
C LEU A 317 -0.42 -38.00 -3.34
N GLU A 318 -0.72 -39.25 -3.75
CA GLU A 318 -1.97 -39.92 -3.44
C GLU A 318 -2.11 -40.16 -1.93
N LYS A 319 -1.04 -40.57 -1.23
CA LYS A 319 -1.01 -40.68 0.22
C LYS A 319 -1.24 -39.33 0.91
N ALA A 320 -0.59 -38.25 0.45
CA ALA A 320 -0.78 -36.91 0.98
C ALA A 320 -2.20 -36.39 0.72
N LYS A 321 -2.77 -36.68 -0.46
CA LYS A 321 -4.14 -36.30 -0.83
C LYS A 321 -5.18 -37.02 0.01
N SER A 322 -4.98 -38.30 0.30
CA SER A 322 -5.86 -39.08 1.19
C SER A 322 -5.76 -38.63 2.66
N ALA A 323 -4.56 -38.29 3.14
CA ALA A 323 -4.35 -37.72 4.48
C ALA A 323 -5.00 -36.32 4.62
N HIS A 324 -4.90 -35.48 3.60
CA HIS A 324 -5.58 -34.17 3.58
C HIS A 324 -7.11 -34.30 3.50
N ALA A 325 -7.64 -35.30 2.80
CA ALA A 325 -9.08 -35.56 2.77
C ALA A 325 -9.62 -36.00 4.14
N GLY A 326 -8.86 -36.81 4.90
CA GLY A 326 -9.18 -37.18 6.28
C GLY A 326 -9.20 -35.96 7.23
N ASN A 327 -8.16 -35.14 7.18
CA ASN A 327 -8.09 -33.92 8.01
C ASN A 327 -9.20 -32.93 7.67
N ARG A 328 -9.60 -32.80 6.42
CA ARG A 328 -10.69 -31.90 6.01
C ARG A 328 -12.03 -32.29 6.65
N SER A 329 -12.35 -33.56 6.68
CA SER A 329 -13.56 -34.08 7.35
C SER A 329 -13.56 -33.78 8.85
N GLU A 330 -12.41 -33.90 9.51
CA GLU A 330 -12.25 -33.57 10.93
C GLU A 330 -12.43 -32.07 11.22
N PHE A 331 -11.85 -31.22 10.35
CA PHE A 331 -12.04 -29.77 10.45
C PHE A 331 -13.48 -29.34 10.15
N GLU A 332 -14.15 -29.94 9.17
CA GLU A 332 -15.56 -29.68 8.86
C GLU A 332 -16.47 -30.07 10.03
N THR A 333 -16.18 -31.20 10.71
CA THR A 333 -16.90 -31.63 11.91
C THR A 333 -16.69 -30.65 13.06
N LYS A 334 -15.45 -30.24 13.35
CA LYS A 334 -15.16 -29.24 14.38
C LYS A 334 -15.82 -27.89 14.07
N LEU A 335 -15.82 -27.47 12.82
CA LEU A 335 -16.42 -26.22 12.38
C LEU A 335 -17.96 -26.25 12.55
N SER A 336 -18.59 -27.40 12.28
CA SER A 336 -20.04 -27.59 12.51
C SER A 336 -20.39 -27.53 14.00
N THR A 337 -19.54 -28.11 14.86
CA THR A 337 -19.74 -28.08 16.33
C THR A 337 -19.61 -26.67 16.87
N LEU A 338 -18.55 -25.96 16.49
CA LEU A 338 -18.32 -24.56 16.91
C LEU A 338 -19.43 -23.62 16.43
N ARG A 339 -19.99 -23.85 15.25
CA ARG A 339 -21.15 -23.08 14.76
C ARG A 339 -22.41 -23.33 15.57
N LYS A 340 -22.64 -24.58 16.04
CA LYS A 340 -23.76 -24.89 16.93
C LYS A 340 -23.59 -24.21 18.28
N GLU A 341 -22.40 -24.27 18.88
CA GLU A 341 -22.09 -23.59 20.14
C GLU A 341 -22.27 -22.07 20.03
N GLN A 342 -21.77 -21.47 18.94
CA GLN A 342 -21.95 -20.04 18.66
C GLN A 342 -23.45 -19.67 18.58
N ALA A 343 -24.26 -20.47 17.88
CA ALA A 343 -25.68 -20.22 17.75
C ALA A 343 -26.41 -20.34 19.10
N GLU A 344 -25.97 -21.27 19.95
CA GLU A 344 -26.53 -21.44 21.30
C GLU A 344 -26.17 -20.25 22.21
N ILE A 345 -24.92 -19.82 22.20
CA ILE A 345 -24.46 -18.61 22.93
C ILE A 345 -25.22 -17.39 22.45
N GLN A 346 -25.39 -17.23 21.16
CA GLN A 346 -26.12 -16.09 20.59
C GLN A 346 -27.59 -16.07 21.02
N ARG A 347 -28.24 -17.24 21.11
CA ARG A 347 -29.60 -17.36 21.67
C ARG A 347 -29.67 -16.97 23.15
N LYS A 348 -28.68 -17.37 23.95
CA LYS A 348 -28.57 -16.96 25.35
C LYS A 348 -28.37 -15.45 25.51
N ILE A 349 -27.53 -14.85 24.67
CA ILE A 349 -27.33 -13.41 24.65
C ILE A 349 -28.64 -12.68 24.30
N ASN A 350 -29.33 -13.12 23.26
CA ASN A 350 -30.59 -12.48 22.86
C ASN A 350 -31.65 -12.60 23.97
N ALA A 351 -31.78 -13.78 24.61
CA ALA A 351 -32.71 -13.98 25.74
C ALA A 351 -32.35 -13.08 26.94
N LEU A 352 -31.07 -12.84 27.21
CA LEU A 352 -30.64 -11.90 28.26
C LEU A 352 -30.98 -10.47 27.89
N ILE A 353 -30.77 -10.08 26.62
CA ILE A 353 -31.14 -8.75 26.13
C ILE A 353 -32.64 -8.52 26.24
N ASP A 354 -33.46 -9.50 25.84
CA ASP A 354 -34.91 -9.44 25.93
C ASP A 354 -35.37 -9.34 27.41
N SER A 355 -34.76 -10.11 28.31
CA SER A 355 -35.05 -10.01 29.75
C SER A 355 -34.62 -8.67 30.37
N LEU A 356 -33.57 -8.05 29.90
CA LEU A 356 -33.13 -6.71 30.32
C LEU A 356 -34.06 -5.62 29.78
N ALA A 357 -34.60 -5.78 28.58
CA ALA A 357 -35.60 -4.87 28.01
C ALA A 357 -36.90 -4.90 28.84
N ASP A 358 -37.37 -6.10 29.22
CA ASP A 358 -38.57 -6.26 30.07
C ASP A 358 -38.38 -5.66 31.47
N PHE A 359 -37.14 -5.67 32.02
CA PHE A 359 -36.82 -4.99 33.29
C PHE A 359 -36.84 -3.46 33.17
N SER A 360 -36.48 -2.91 32.02
CA SER A 360 -36.49 -1.45 31.79
C SER A 360 -37.90 -0.90 31.70
N ASP A 361 -38.85 -1.67 31.17
CA ASP A 361 -40.26 -1.26 31.04
C ASP A 361 -41.03 -1.41 32.37
N SER A 362 -40.58 -2.30 33.26
CA SER A 362 -41.22 -2.48 34.59
C SER A 362 -40.79 -1.45 35.64
N THR A 363 -39.76 -0.64 35.39
CA THR A 363 -39.29 0.44 36.28
C THR A 363 -39.80 1.82 35.89
N ALA A 364 -40.61 1.91 34.84
CA ALA A 364 -41.21 3.16 34.32
C ALA A 364 -42.73 3.27 34.61
N ALA A 365 -43.30 2.40 35.50
CA ALA A 365 -44.70 2.47 35.93
C ALA A 365 -44.82 2.94 37.38
#